data_52f5c945601917f04533d68a5be08fb5
#
_entry.id   52f5c945601917f04533d68a5be08fb5
#
_cell.length_a   1.000
_cell.length_b   1.000
_cell.length_c   1.000
_cell.angle_alpha   90.00
_cell.angle_beta   90.00
_cell.angle_gamma   90.00
#
_symmetry.space_group_name_H-M   'P 1'
#
loop_
_entity.id
_entity.type
_entity.pdbx_description
1 polymer ?
#
loop_
_entity_poly.entity_id
_entity_poly.type
_entity_poly.pdbx_seq_one_letter_code
_entity_poly.pdbx_strand_id
1 'polypeptide(L)'
;LVILIFSLFLNKYILKPIGLLVSFSQALKNKSNKNVDIKNFFVREDEVGMLTKSIDEMTKELQKRTNRAETFSNDLAHEIRNPLASLKSASELLDKTTEKKESEKLLKIINHDVERIERLITDYSQMLKDEASLSREKMSKINVTEIISNVVEDFKQDLKNQNKNIKIMIKEKINTKNGNFILGIENRLEQVVANLLDNSISFSENNQKIEIEIEETTNNLVILFKDEGPGFSETSPQKIFKRFYSNRPKSFGKHSGLGLNIVKNIVELHKGTV
;
A
#
# COMPACT_ATOMS: atom_id res chain seq x y z
N LEU A 1 1.14 -62.46 -5.99
CA LEU A 1 0.57 -61.90 -4.75
C LEU A 1 1.30 -60.61 -4.33
N VAL A 2 2.62 -60.59 -4.19
CA VAL A 2 3.44 -59.43 -3.76
C VAL A 2 3.26 -58.22 -4.67
N ILE A 3 3.32 -58.43 -6.01
CA ILE A 3 3.15 -57.33 -6.99
C ILE A 3 1.74 -56.70 -6.88
N LEU A 4 0.71 -57.53 -6.64
CA LEU A 4 -0.65 -57.04 -6.51
C LEU A 4 -0.86 -56.21 -5.24
N ILE A 5 -0.30 -56.68 -4.12
CA ILE A 5 -0.31 -55.92 -2.85
C ILE A 5 0.44 -54.60 -2.98
N PHE A 6 1.62 -54.62 -3.62
CA PHE A 6 2.40 -53.43 -3.88
C PHE A 6 1.67 -52.43 -4.79
N SER A 7 1.02 -52.93 -5.86
CA SER A 7 0.22 -52.08 -6.75
C SER A 7 -0.95 -51.42 -6.00
N LEU A 8 -1.67 -52.16 -5.16
CA LEU A 8 -2.76 -51.59 -4.36
C LEU A 8 -2.27 -50.56 -3.36
N PHE A 9 -1.11 -50.84 -2.74
CA PHE A 9 -0.48 -49.87 -1.83
C PHE A 9 -0.08 -48.57 -2.56
N LEU A 10 0.62 -48.71 -3.71
CA LEU A 10 1.04 -47.55 -4.51
C LEU A 10 -0.15 -46.71 -4.99
N ASN A 11 -1.22 -47.38 -5.45
CA ASN A 11 -2.45 -46.71 -5.89
C ASN A 11 -3.11 -45.95 -4.73
N LYS A 12 -3.25 -46.58 -3.57
CA LYS A 12 -3.96 -45.99 -2.42
C LYS A 12 -3.20 -44.84 -1.76
N TYR A 13 -1.88 -45.01 -1.60
CA TYR A 13 -1.09 -44.05 -0.80
C TYR A 13 -0.37 -42.98 -1.62
N ILE A 14 -0.18 -43.18 -2.94
CA ILE A 14 0.56 -42.27 -3.80
C ILE A 14 -0.29 -41.77 -4.97
N LEU A 15 -0.77 -42.65 -5.84
CA LEU A 15 -1.41 -42.25 -7.10
C LEU A 15 -2.76 -41.53 -6.87
N LYS A 16 -3.59 -42.07 -6.00
CA LYS A 16 -4.90 -41.47 -5.69
C LYS A 16 -4.80 -40.10 -5.02
N PRO A 17 -3.96 -39.88 -4.02
CA PRO A 17 -3.64 -38.53 -3.47
C PRO A 17 -3.16 -37.53 -4.50
N ILE A 18 -2.21 -37.93 -5.34
CA ILE A 18 -1.69 -37.05 -6.41
C ILE A 18 -2.79 -36.66 -7.39
N GLY A 19 -3.62 -37.66 -7.83
CA GLY A 19 -4.76 -37.40 -8.70
C GLY A 19 -5.76 -36.41 -8.12
N LEU A 20 -6.03 -36.48 -6.81
CA LEU A 20 -6.87 -35.51 -6.10
C LEU A 20 -6.28 -34.11 -6.04
N LEU A 21 -4.97 -34.00 -5.79
CA LEU A 21 -4.26 -32.72 -5.81
C LEU A 21 -4.26 -32.08 -7.20
N VAL A 22 -4.08 -32.89 -8.26
CA VAL A 22 -4.20 -32.42 -9.65
C VAL A 22 -5.62 -31.90 -9.92
N SER A 23 -6.65 -32.64 -9.51
CA SER A 23 -8.06 -32.23 -9.67
C SER A 23 -8.36 -30.96 -8.89
N PHE A 24 -7.81 -30.80 -7.68
CA PHE A 24 -7.90 -29.58 -6.88
C PHE A 24 -7.25 -28.38 -7.59
N SER A 25 -6.02 -28.55 -8.07
CA SER A 25 -5.31 -27.50 -8.83
C SER A 25 -6.07 -27.09 -10.10
N GLN A 26 -6.66 -28.06 -10.83
CA GLN A 26 -7.49 -27.78 -12.02
C GLN A 26 -8.80 -27.07 -11.67
N ALA A 27 -9.46 -27.44 -10.57
CA ALA A 27 -10.68 -26.78 -10.10
C ALA A 27 -10.41 -25.32 -9.74
N LEU A 28 -9.28 -25.03 -9.11
CA LEU A 28 -8.82 -23.67 -8.82
C LEU A 28 -8.57 -22.86 -10.09
N LYS A 29 -7.85 -23.43 -11.06
CA LYS A 29 -7.57 -22.77 -12.35
C LYS A 29 -8.87 -22.39 -13.09
N ASN A 30 -9.87 -23.25 -13.05
CA ASN A 30 -11.13 -23.07 -13.79
C ASN A 30 -12.19 -22.26 -13.01
N LYS A 31 -11.84 -21.69 -11.83
CA LYS A 31 -12.81 -21.03 -10.91
C LYS A 31 -14.06 -21.90 -10.67
N SER A 32 -13.88 -23.21 -10.72
CA SER A 32 -14.98 -24.17 -10.59
C SER A 32 -15.32 -24.37 -9.11
N ASN A 33 -16.62 -24.27 -8.77
CA ASN A 33 -17.13 -24.55 -7.41
C ASN A 33 -17.09 -26.07 -7.04
N LYS A 34 -16.31 -26.90 -7.74
CA LYS A 34 -16.10 -28.27 -7.33
C LYS A 34 -15.29 -28.28 -6.05
N ASN A 35 -15.96 -28.50 -4.91
CA ASN A 35 -15.34 -28.79 -3.63
C ASN A 35 -14.57 -30.11 -3.75
N VAL A 36 -13.28 -30.02 -4.06
CA VAL A 36 -12.36 -31.16 -3.92
C VAL A 36 -11.95 -31.20 -2.46
N ASP A 37 -12.41 -32.18 -1.72
CA ASP A 37 -12.08 -32.32 -0.31
C ASP A 37 -10.62 -32.78 -0.14
N ILE A 38 -9.75 -31.86 0.22
CA ILE A 38 -8.34 -32.11 0.51
C ILE A 38 -8.03 -32.07 2.01
N LYS A 39 -9.06 -31.95 2.88
CA LYS A 39 -8.85 -31.78 4.34
C LYS A 39 -8.02 -32.89 4.96
N ASN A 40 -8.22 -34.13 4.50
CA ASN A 40 -7.50 -35.30 5.02
C ASN A 40 -5.99 -35.30 4.70
N PHE A 41 -5.56 -34.47 3.71
CA PHE A 41 -4.13 -34.39 3.36
C PHE A 41 -3.36 -33.39 4.24
N PHE A 42 -4.03 -32.46 4.91
CA PHE A 42 -3.36 -31.52 5.83
C PHE A 42 -2.81 -32.19 7.10
N VAL A 43 -3.37 -33.32 7.46
CA VAL A 43 -2.96 -34.11 8.65
C VAL A 43 -1.75 -35.01 8.34
N ARG A 44 -1.42 -35.17 7.06
CA ARG A 44 -0.25 -36.00 6.67
C ARG A 44 1.06 -35.30 6.98
N GLU A 45 2.03 -36.06 7.47
CA GLU A 45 3.38 -35.59 7.78
C GLU A 45 4.42 -36.00 6.71
N ASP A 46 3.96 -36.63 5.63
CA ASP A 46 4.78 -37.04 4.48
C ASP A 46 4.86 -35.95 3.37
N GLU A 47 5.57 -36.27 2.29
CA GLU A 47 5.79 -35.40 1.14
C GLU A 47 4.46 -34.94 0.49
N VAL A 48 3.42 -35.78 0.52
CA VAL A 48 2.10 -35.44 -0.01
C VAL A 48 1.41 -34.41 0.88
N GLY A 49 1.56 -34.53 2.19
CA GLY A 49 1.07 -33.54 3.16
C GLY A 49 1.78 -32.19 3.02
N MET A 50 3.12 -32.20 2.88
CA MET A 50 3.91 -30.99 2.64
C MET A 50 3.53 -30.30 1.32
N LEU A 51 3.38 -31.08 0.25
CA LEU A 51 2.93 -30.57 -1.05
C LEU A 51 1.54 -29.95 -0.96
N THR A 52 0.61 -30.58 -0.25
CA THR A 52 -0.74 -30.07 -0.03
C THR A 52 -0.72 -28.71 0.66
N LYS A 53 0.05 -28.57 1.74
CA LYS A 53 0.19 -27.31 2.47
C LYS A 53 0.78 -26.21 1.57
N SER A 54 1.83 -26.52 0.81
CA SER A 54 2.45 -25.55 -0.12
C SER A 54 1.50 -25.09 -1.22
N ILE A 55 0.69 -26.01 -1.80
CA ILE A 55 -0.30 -25.64 -2.82
C ILE A 55 -1.41 -24.78 -2.21
N ASP A 56 -1.88 -25.08 -1.01
CA ASP A 56 -2.90 -24.29 -0.32
C ASP A 56 -2.39 -22.88 0.02
N GLU A 57 -1.19 -22.77 0.54
CA GLU A 57 -0.55 -21.47 0.82
C GLU A 57 -0.39 -20.63 -0.45
N MET A 58 0.12 -21.24 -1.52
CA MET A 58 0.27 -20.55 -2.81
C MET A 58 -1.09 -20.11 -3.35
N THR A 59 -2.11 -20.94 -3.22
CA THR A 59 -3.48 -20.63 -3.67
C THR A 59 -4.09 -19.48 -2.89
N LYS A 60 -3.94 -19.50 -1.57
CA LYS A 60 -4.40 -18.40 -0.69
C LYS A 60 -3.71 -17.09 -1.03
N GLU A 61 -2.40 -17.15 -1.28
CA GLU A 61 -1.65 -15.95 -1.67
C GLU A 61 -2.09 -15.41 -3.04
N LEU A 62 -2.28 -16.29 -4.03
CA LEU A 62 -2.80 -15.89 -5.35
C LEU A 62 -4.20 -15.29 -5.25
N GLN A 63 -5.10 -15.90 -4.47
CA GLN A 63 -6.45 -15.38 -4.26
C GLN A 63 -6.42 -14.01 -3.58
N LYS A 64 -5.56 -13.83 -2.59
CA LYS A 64 -5.36 -12.55 -1.91
C LYS A 64 -4.87 -11.47 -2.87
N ARG A 65 -3.92 -11.80 -3.75
CA ARG A 65 -3.42 -10.88 -4.79
C ARG A 65 -4.50 -10.52 -5.80
N THR A 66 -5.26 -11.52 -6.28
CA THR A 66 -6.36 -11.27 -7.22
C THR A 66 -7.44 -10.39 -6.61
N ASN A 67 -7.89 -10.68 -5.40
CA ASN A 67 -8.89 -9.88 -4.70
C ASN A 67 -8.40 -8.44 -4.46
N ARG A 68 -7.11 -8.26 -4.11
CA ARG A 68 -6.52 -6.93 -3.99
C ARG A 68 -6.54 -6.17 -5.31
N ALA A 69 -6.16 -6.83 -6.41
CA ALA A 69 -6.16 -6.22 -7.74
C ALA A 69 -7.57 -5.86 -8.21
N GLU A 70 -8.57 -6.72 -7.98
CA GLU A 70 -9.97 -6.45 -8.31
C GLU A 70 -10.53 -5.27 -7.50
N THR A 71 -10.34 -5.28 -6.18
CA THR A 71 -10.76 -4.17 -5.31
C THR A 71 -10.13 -2.87 -5.77
N PHE A 72 -8.84 -2.90 -6.05
CA PHE A 72 -8.09 -1.74 -6.47
C PHE A 72 -8.53 -1.20 -7.83
N SER A 73 -8.80 -2.08 -8.80
CA SER A 73 -9.34 -1.68 -10.11
C SER A 73 -10.72 -1.00 -9.97
N ASN A 74 -11.56 -1.53 -9.09
CA ASN A 74 -12.87 -0.94 -8.82
C ASN A 74 -12.75 0.44 -8.16
N ASP A 75 -11.88 0.57 -7.14
CA ASP A 75 -11.62 1.85 -6.46
C ASP A 75 -11.12 2.92 -7.46
N LEU A 76 -10.16 2.56 -8.32
CA LEU A 76 -9.64 3.45 -9.35
C LEU A 76 -10.72 3.88 -10.35
N ALA A 77 -11.54 2.93 -10.82
CA ALA A 77 -12.63 3.22 -11.75
C ALA A 77 -13.64 4.21 -11.15
N HIS A 78 -13.93 4.10 -9.85
CA HIS A 78 -14.77 5.05 -9.14
C HIS A 78 -14.12 6.44 -9.03
N GLU A 79 -12.84 6.50 -8.67
CA GLU A 79 -12.12 7.77 -8.51
C GLU A 79 -11.85 8.50 -9.83
N ILE A 80 -11.76 7.78 -10.96
CA ILE A 80 -11.67 8.40 -12.30
C ILE A 80 -13.04 8.84 -12.80
N ARG A 81 -14.12 8.10 -12.49
CA ARG A 81 -15.48 8.45 -12.96
C ARG A 81 -15.94 9.80 -12.45
N ASN A 82 -15.59 10.15 -11.20
CA ASN A 82 -16.02 11.41 -10.59
C ASN A 82 -15.47 12.65 -11.34
N PRO A 83 -14.15 12.81 -11.55
CA PRO A 83 -13.64 13.93 -12.32
C PRO A 83 -14.09 13.90 -13.79
N LEU A 84 -14.25 12.72 -14.41
CA LEU A 84 -14.80 12.63 -15.77
C LEU A 84 -16.25 13.16 -15.85
N ALA A 85 -17.09 12.89 -14.87
CA ALA A 85 -18.45 13.44 -14.84
C ALA A 85 -18.43 14.96 -14.66
N SER A 86 -17.54 15.48 -13.81
CA SER A 86 -17.33 16.92 -13.63
C SER A 86 -16.81 17.59 -14.92
N LEU A 87 -15.80 16.99 -15.58
CA LEU A 87 -15.29 17.44 -16.88
C LEU A 87 -16.38 17.53 -17.93
N LYS A 88 -17.20 16.48 -18.05
CA LYS A 88 -18.32 16.43 -18.99
C LYS A 88 -19.31 17.56 -18.73
N SER A 89 -19.73 17.73 -17.48
CA SER A 89 -20.66 18.81 -17.10
C SER A 89 -20.08 20.20 -17.34
N ALA A 90 -18.80 20.41 -17.02
CA ALA A 90 -18.13 21.69 -17.27
C ALA A 90 -18.00 21.99 -18.76
N SER A 91 -17.70 20.97 -19.59
CA SER A 91 -17.64 21.11 -21.05
C SER A 91 -19.00 21.46 -21.67
N GLU A 92 -20.08 20.76 -21.23
CA GLU A 92 -21.45 21.04 -21.70
C GLU A 92 -21.95 22.45 -21.32
N LEU A 93 -21.50 22.98 -20.18
CA LEU A 93 -21.80 24.35 -19.76
C LEU A 93 -20.95 25.37 -20.53
N LEU A 94 -19.69 25.03 -20.81
CA LEU A 94 -18.78 25.91 -21.59
C LEU A 94 -19.33 26.19 -22.98
N ASP A 95 -19.92 25.19 -23.64
CA ASP A 95 -20.56 25.35 -24.96
C ASP A 95 -21.78 26.29 -24.96
N LYS A 96 -22.41 26.47 -23.79
CA LYS A 96 -23.62 27.32 -23.62
C LYS A 96 -23.33 28.69 -23.05
N THR A 97 -22.11 28.90 -22.53
CA THR A 97 -21.75 30.13 -21.81
C THR A 97 -21.17 31.15 -22.76
N THR A 98 -21.72 32.36 -22.76
CA THR A 98 -21.23 33.52 -23.52
C THR A 98 -20.43 34.50 -22.64
N GLU A 99 -20.50 34.36 -21.34
CA GLU A 99 -19.80 35.21 -20.37
C GLU A 99 -18.35 34.78 -20.16
N LYS A 100 -17.40 35.67 -20.48
CA LYS A 100 -15.95 35.40 -20.34
C LYS A 100 -15.54 34.95 -18.92
N LYS A 101 -16.09 35.57 -17.88
CA LYS A 101 -15.76 35.26 -16.47
C LYS A 101 -16.25 33.89 -16.05
N GLU A 102 -17.35 33.42 -16.58
CA GLU A 102 -17.90 32.08 -16.31
C GLU A 102 -17.12 31.02 -17.09
N SER A 103 -16.78 31.29 -18.36
CA SER A 103 -15.91 30.47 -19.18
C SER A 103 -14.53 30.22 -18.51
N GLU A 104 -13.92 31.27 -17.94
CA GLU A 104 -12.64 31.14 -17.21
C GLU A 104 -12.76 30.25 -15.96
N LYS A 105 -13.89 30.29 -15.27
CA LYS A 105 -14.14 29.39 -14.12
C LYS A 105 -14.29 27.93 -14.56
N LEU A 106 -15.03 27.69 -15.64
CA LEU A 106 -15.26 26.35 -16.17
C LEU A 106 -13.94 25.74 -16.69
N LEU A 107 -13.11 26.51 -17.38
CA LEU A 107 -11.77 26.09 -17.80
C LEU A 107 -10.86 25.74 -16.61
N LYS A 108 -10.94 26.48 -15.50
CA LYS A 108 -10.21 26.15 -14.28
C LYS A 108 -10.66 24.81 -13.69
N ILE A 109 -11.97 24.52 -13.72
CA ILE A 109 -12.50 23.22 -13.24
C ILE A 109 -11.98 22.10 -14.15
N ILE A 110 -12.04 22.28 -15.47
CA ILE A 110 -11.55 21.30 -16.46
C ILE A 110 -10.08 21.00 -16.22
N ASN A 111 -9.22 22.01 -16.20
CA ASN A 111 -7.77 21.81 -15.97
C ASN A 111 -7.50 21.12 -14.64
N HIS A 112 -8.21 21.51 -13.60
CA HIS A 112 -8.13 20.89 -12.30
C HIS A 112 -8.42 19.39 -12.32
N ASP A 113 -9.50 18.99 -13.01
CA ASP A 113 -9.93 17.60 -13.03
C ASP A 113 -9.01 16.76 -13.94
N VAL A 114 -8.46 17.35 -15.01
CA VAL A 114 -7.39 16.72 -15.81
C VAL A 114 -6.15 16.43 -14.97
N GLU A 115 -5.62 17.43 -14.25
CA GLU A 115 -4.47 17.26 -13.37
C GLU A 115 -4.73 16.23 -12.26
N ARG A 116 -5.97 16.12 -11.79
CA ARG A 116 -6.37 15.10 -10.81
C ARG A 116 -6.28 13.69 -11.41
N ILE A 117 -6.79 13.52 -12.65
CA ILE A 117 -6.74 12.21 -13.34
C ILE A 117 -5.29 11.82 -13.63
N GLU A 118 -4.45 12.74 -14.11
CA GLU A 118 -3.02 12.47 -14.35
C GLU A 118 -2.30 11.99 -13.10
N ARG A 119 -2.55 12.65 -11.96
CA ARG A 119 -1.99 12.22 -10.67
C ARG A 119 -2.49 10.84 -10.25
N LEU A 120 -3.80 10.59 -10.35
CA LEU A 120 -4.36 9.27 -10.04
C LEU A 120 -3.70 8.16 -10.85
N ILE A 121 -3.47 8.38 -12.16
CA ILE A 121 -2.82 7.41 -13.05
C ILE A 121 -1.35 7.22 -12.67
N THR A 122 -0.64 8.30 -12.38
CA THR A 122 0.79 8.26 -12.00
C THR A 122 0.99 7.50 -10.69
N ASP A 123 0.22 7.87 -9.67
CA ASP A 123 0.26 7.22 -8.35
C ASP A 123 -0.14 5.74 -8.43
N TYR A 124 -1.14 5.44 -9.28
CA TYR A 124 -1.54 4.08 -9.59
C TYR A 124 -0.41 3.26 -10.22
N SER A 125 0.23 3.80 -11.24
CA SER A 125 1.32 3.13 -11.93
C SER A 125 2.52 2.89 -11.00
N GLN A 126 2.81 3.85 -10.13
CA GLN A 126 3.87 3.70 -9.13
C GLN A 126 3.53 2.62 -8.11
N MET A 127 2.31 2.60 -7.59
CA MET A 127 1.86 1.59 -6.63
C MET A 127 1.92 0.17 -7.22
N LEU A 128 1.57 -0.03 -8.51
CA LEU A 128 1.70 -1.33 -9.17
C LEU A 128 3.15 -1.78 -9.30
N LYS A 129 4.06 -0.86 -9.64
CA LYS A 129 5.51 -1.13 -9.69
C LYS A 129 6.02 -1.54 -8.31
N ASP A 130 5.59 -0.82 -7.29
CA ASP A 130 5.96 -1.08 -5.90
C ASP A 130 5.48 -2.47 -5.44
N GLU A 131 4.24 -2.83 -5.72
CA GLU A 131 3.69 -4.15 -5.37
C GLU A 131 4.40 -5.30 -6.11
N ALA A 132 4.77 -5.09 -7.38
CA ALA A 132 5.55 -6.06 -8.15
C ALA A 132 6.99 -6.22 -7.63
N SER A 133 7.63 -5.16 -7.18
CA SER A 133 8.99 -5.19 -6.65
C SER A 133 9.07 -5.78 -5.24
N LEU A 134 8.05 -5.55 -4.40
CA LEU A 134 7.97 -6.10 -3.04
C LEU A 134 8.16 -7.62 -2.97
N SER A 135 7.74 -8.34 -4.01
CA SER A 135 7.90 -9.81 -4.07
C SER A 135 9.32 -10.27 -4.39
N ARG A 136 10.23 -9.37 -4.78
CA ARG A 136 11.61 -9.66 -5.22
C ARG A 136 12.66 -9.07 -4.30
N GLU A 137 12.33 -8.07 -3.51
CA GLU A 137 13.25 -7.39 -2.62
C GLU A 137 13.54 -8.23 -1.37
N LYS A 138 14.81 -8.28 -0.98
CA LYS A 138 15.24 -9.02 0.22
C LYS A 138 15.35 -8.08 1.41
N MET A 139 14.83 -8.50 2.54
CA MET A 139 15.03 -7.78 3.79
C MET A 139 16.50 -7.87 4.21
N SER A 140 17.06 -6.75 4.64
CA SER A 140 18.40 -6.61 5.20
C SER A 140 18.36 -5.87 6.53
N LYS A 141 19.46 -5.90 7.27
CA LYS A 141 19.61 -5.09 8.49
C LYS A 141 19.86 -3.64 8.07
N ILE A 142 18.94 -2.74 8.39
CA ILE A 142 18.95 -1.34 7.97
C ILE A 142 18.90 -0.41 9.18
N ASN A 143 19.52 0.76 9.04
CA ASN A 143 19.56 1.81 10.07
C ASN A 143 18.43 2.82 9.82
N VAL A 144 17.39 2.78 10.64
CA VAL A 144 16.20 3.63 10.49
C VAL A 144 16.50 5.11 10.72
N THR A 145 17.38 5.43 11.66
CA THR A 145 17.79 6.82 11.93
C THR A 145 18.46 7.44 10.71
N GLU A 146 19.34 6.69 10.04
CA GLU A 146 20.05 7.15 8.84
C GLU A 146 19.06 7.40 7.69
N ILE A 147 18.13 6.46 7.46
CA ILE A 147 17.06 6.61 6.46
C ILE A 147 16.25 7.88 6.71
N ILE A 148 15.77 8.09 7.96
CA ILE A 148 15.00 9.27 8.32
C ILE A 148 15.80 10.55 8.11
N SER A 149 17.07 10.55 8.50
CA SER A 149 17.94 11.71 8.35
C SER A 149 18.17 12.10 6.90
N ASN A 150 18.41 11.12 6.03
CA ASN A 150 18.62 11.34 4.59
C ASN A 150 17.36 11.94 3.94
N VAL A 151 16.20 11.31 4.17
CA VAL A 151 14.94 11.81 3.62
C VAL A 151 14.59 13.21 4.15
N VAL A 152 14.81 13.47 5.44
CA VAL A 152 14.58 14.79 6.02
C VAL A 152 15.48 15.86 5.40
N GLU A 153 16.73 15.54 5.07
CA GLU A 153 17.64 16.50 4.45
C GLU A 153 17.19 16.86 3.03
N ASP A 154 16.73 15.89 2.25
CA ASP A 154 16.15 16.12 0.93
C ASP A 154 14.94 17.06 1.00
N PHE A 155 14.00 16.78 1.92
CA PHE A 155 12.84 17.66 2.11
C PHE A 155 13.20 19.08 2.60
N LYS A 156 14.25 19.23 3.43
CA LYS A 156 14.73 20.56 3.84
C LYS A 156 15.28 21.37 2.67
N GLN A 157 15.96 20.71 1.71
CA GLN A 157 16.44 21.36 0.49
C GLN A 157 15.26 21.81 -0.37
N ASP A 158 14.25 20.95 -0.55
CA ASP A 158 13.06 21.29 -1.31
C ASP A 158 12.26 22.42 -0.69
N LEU A 159 12.10 22.46 0.63
CA LEU A 159 11.44 23.55 1.36
C LEU A 159 12.17 24.88 1.15
N LYS A 160 13.51 24.88 1.17
CA LYS A 160 14.31 26.08 0.86
C LYS A 160 14.08 26.57 -0.57
N ASN A 161 14.05 25.64 -1.55
CA ASN A 161 13.81 25.97 -2.96
C ASN A 161 12.40 26.57 -3.18
N GLN A 162 11.42 26.13 -2.39
CA GLN A 162 10.05 26.63 -2.44
C GLN A 162 9.79 27.87 -1.58
N ASN A 163 10.80 28.41 -0.90
CA ASN A 163 10.68 29.52 0.07
C ASN A 163 9.66 29.24 1.19
N LYS A 164 9.51 27.98 1.57
CA LYS A 164 8.69 27.57 2.71
C LYS A 164 9.53 27.49 3.98
N ASN A 165 9.06 28.14 5.04
CA ASN A 165 9.74 28.13 6.33
C ASN A 165 9.06 27.16 7.30
N ILE A 166 9.32 25.87 7.13
CA ILE A 166 8.85 24.79 8.03
C ILE A 166 10.08 24.16 8.69
N LYS A 167 10.08 24.04 10.01
CA LYS A 167 11.20 23.49 10.76
C LYS A 167 10.99 21.99 11.03
N ILE A 168 11.86 21.13 10.48
CA ILE A 168 11.83 19.68 10.72
C ILE A 168 12.91 19.33 11.75
N MET A 169 12.51 18.64 12.84
CA MET A 169 13.38 18.22 13.93
C MET A 169 13.29 16.72 14.14
N ILE A 170 14.43 16.07 14.37
CA ILE A 170 14.53 14.64 14.72
C ILE A 170 14.94 14.56 16.18
N LYS A 171 14.27 13.73 16.96
CA LYS A 171 14.60 13.39 18.34
C LYS A 171 14.75 11.88 18.47
N GLU A 172 15.85 11.46 19.05
CA GLU A 172 16.15 10.05 19.27
C GLU A 172 16.13 9.72 20.75
N LYS A 173 15.45 8.63 21.10
CA LYS A 173 15.39 8.00 22.41
C LYS A 173 15.80 6.54 22.27
N ILE A 174 17.06 6.33 21.91
CA ILE A 174 17.62 4.99 21.66
C ILE A 174 18.58 4.66 22.79
N ASN A 175 18.33 3.54 23.47
CA ASN A 175 19.07 3.15 24.65
C ASN A 175 20.17 2.11 24.38
N THR A 176 20.10 1.41 23.24
CA THR A 176 21.06 0.35 22.88
C THR A 176 21.85 0.68 21.62
N LYS A 177 23.05 0.11 21.48
CA LYS A 177 23.90 0.31 20.29
C LYS A 177 23.26 -0.12 18.97
N ASN A 178 22.26 -0.97 19.01
CA ASN A 178 21.58 -1.52 17.82
C ASN A 178 20.09 -1.18 17.79
N GLY A 179 19.61 -0.30 18.68
CA GLY A 179 18.19 -0.01 18.84
C GLY A 179 17.55 0.69 17.63
N ASN A 180 18.37 1.26 16.75
CA ASN A 180 17.94 1.90 15.51
C ASN A 180 17.99 0.96 14.29
N PHE A 181 18.34 -0.31 14.46
CA PHE A 181 18.38 -1.28 13.37
C PHE A 181 17.17 -2.20 13.36
N ILE A 182 16.60 -2.38 12.19
CA ILE A 182 15.53 -3.36 11.95
C ILE A 182 15.86 -4.24 10.75
N LEU A 183 15.15 -5.35 10.61
CA LEU A 183 15.15 -6.14 9.38
C LEU A 183 14.11 -5.56 8.42
N GLY A 184 14.55 -4.99 7.31
CA GLY A 184 13.66 -4.30 6.40
C GLY A 184 14.23 -4.08 4.99
N ILE A 185 13.48 -3.33 4.21
CA ILE A 185 13.80 -2.94 2.84
C ILE A 185 13.97 -1.42 2.83
N GLU A 186 15.19 -0.95 2.59
CA GLU A 186 15.62 0.44 2.77
C GLU A 186 14.76 1.42 1.97
N ASN A 187 14.69 1.28 0.66
CA ASN A 187 13.91 2.13 -0.24
C ASN A 187 12.40 2.17 0.12
N ARG A 188 11.86 1.11 0.75
CA ARG A 188 10.47 1.09 1.22
C ARG A 188 10.27 1.91 2.47
N LEU A 189 11.22 1.87 3.39
CA LEU A 189 11.15 2.73 4.56
C LEU A 189 11.40 4.20 4.23
N GLU A 190 12.28 4.49 3.27
CA GLU A 190 12.39 5.84 2.69
C GLU A 190 11.04 6.33 2.17
N GLN A 191 10.31 5.48 1.43
CA GLN A 191 8.97 5.79 0.91
C GLN A 191 7.95 6.04 2.04
N VAL A 192 8.02 5.28 3.15
CA VAL A 192 7.18 5.53 4.34
C VAL A 192 7.45 6.92 4.91
N VAL A 193 8.74 7.23 5.15
CA VAL A 193 9.15 8.52 5.71
C VAL A 193 8.75 9.66 4.79
N ALA A 194 9.00 9.52 3.48
CA ALA A 194 8.65 10.53 2.48
C ALA A 194 7.13 10.78 2.43
N ASN A 195 6.30 9.74 2.43
CA ASN A 195 4.84 9.90 2.43
C ASN A 195 4.32 10.58 3.70
N LEU A 196 4.88 10.27 4.86
CA LEU A 196 4.49 10.91 6.12
C LEU A 196 4.95 12.36 6.18
N LEU A 197 6.18 12.66 5.75
CA LEU A 197 6.70 14.03 5.67
C LEU A 197 5.92 14.89 4.68
N ASP A 198 5.67 14.38 3.46
CA ASP A 198 4.87 15.09 2.46
C ASP A 198 3.47 15.42 3.00
N ASN A 199 2.86 14.46 3.71
CA ASN A 199 1.58 14.69 4.36
C ASN A 199 1.69 15.78 5.44
N SER A 200 2.64 15.70 6.36
CA SER A 200 2.84 16.69 7.42
C SER A 200 3.15 18.09 6.87
N ILE A 201 4.04 18.19 5.88
CA ILE A 201 4.38 19.47 5.21
C ILE A 201 3.18 20.07 4.50
N SER A 202 2.35 19.23 3.87
CA SER A 202 1.18 19.68 3.12
C SER A 202 0.06 20.23 4.00
N PHE A 203 0.03 19.85 5.28
CA PHE A 203 -0.90 20.37 6.29
C PHE A 203 -0.28 21.43 7.20
N SER A 204 1.00 21.76 7.02
CA SER A 204 1.69 22.78 7.80
C SER A 204 1.69 24.12 7.11
N GLU A 205 1.52 25.19 7.89
CA GLU A 205 1.70 26.57 7.46
C GLU A 205 3.15 27.02 7.67
N ASN A 206 3.51 28.18 7.10
CA ASN A 206 4.83 28.78 7.33
C ASN A 206 5.06 29.05 8.83
N ASN A 207 6.29 28.82 9.28
CA ASN A 207 6.76 28.92 10.66
C ASN A 207 6.29 27.82 11.61
N GLN A 208 5.55 26.83 11.14
CA GLN A 208 5.23 25.66 11.92
C GLN A 208 6.40 24.66 11.96
N LYS A 209 6.30 23.70 12.89
CA LYS A 209 7.32 22.66 13.06
C LYS A 209 6.73 21.26 12.89
N ILE A 210 7.58 20.38 12.38
CA ILE A 210 7.35 18.95 12.31
C ILE A 210 8.41 18.28 13.18
N GLU A 211 7.98 17.41 14.08
CA GLU A 211 8.87 16.68 14.97
C GLU A 211 8.76 15.17 14.67
N ILE A 212 9.90 14.53 14.46
CA ILE A 212 10.01 13.08 14.27
C ILE A 212 10.71 12.52 15.50
N GLU A 213 10.01 11.73 16.29
CA GLU A 213 10.60 11.03 17.44
C GLU A 213 10.83 9.56 17.10
N ILE A 214 12.03 9.07 17.37
CA ILE A 214 12.44 7.68 17.21
C ILE A 214 12.68 7.11 18.60
N GLU A 215 11.88 6.15 19.02
CA GLU A 215 11.92 5.59 20.37
C GLU A 215 12.10 4.08 20.34
N GLU A 216 13.14 3.60 21.01
CA GLU A 216 13.37 2.17 21.23
C GLU A 216 12.53 1.68 22.41
N THR A 217 11.68 0.68 22.16
CA THR A 217 10.95 -0.06 23.19
C THR A 217 11.53 -1.46 23.32
N THR A 218 11.03 -2.26 24.25
CA THR A 218 11.58 -3.60 24.53
C THR A 218 11.65 -4.52 23.29
N ASN A 219 10.67 -4.41 22.37
CA ASN A 219 10.59 -5.30 21.21
C ASN A 219 10.40 -4.56 19.87
N ASN A 220 10.20 -3.26 19.90
CA ASN A 220 9.86 -2.48 18.71
C ASN A 220 10.64 -1.17 18.65
N LEU A 221 10.83 -0.68 17.45
CA LEU A 221 11.22 0.69 17.19
C LEU A 221 9.94 1.47 16.84
N VAL A 222 9.63 2.51 17.60
CA VAL A 222 8.46 3.36 17.40
C VAL A 222 8.91 4.67 16.78
N ILE A 223 8.25 5.08 15.69
CA ILE A 223 8.52 6.33 14.99
C ILE A 223 7.24 7.16 15.04
N LEU A 224 7.34 8.36 15.63
CA LEU A 224 6.22 9.28 15.78
C LEU A 224 6.44 10.51 14.92
N PHE A 225 5.50 10.82 14.04
CA PHE A 225 5.46 12.05 13.27
C PHE A 225 4.42 12.98 13.89
N LYS A 226 4.86 14.17 14.30
CA LYS A 226 4.03 15.19 14.94
C LYS A 226 4.11 16.47 14.13
N ASP A 227 3.01 16.94 13.62
CA ASP A 227 2.88 18.25 12.95
C ASP A 227 1.97 19.18 13.75
N GLU A 228 2.01 20.47 13.43
CA GLU A 228 1.15 21.49 14.02
C GLU A 228 -0.04 21.84 13.12
N GLY A 229 -0.39 20.94 12.19
CA GLY A 229 -1.54 21.09 11.30
C GLY A 229 -2.89 20.96 12.02
N PRO A 230 -4.00 21.03 11.28
CA PRO A 230 -5.36 21.02 11.86
C PRO A 230 -5.75 19.65 12.46
N GLY A 231 -4.90 18.63 12.34
CA GLY A 231 -5.17 17.28 12.80
C GLY A 231 -6.19 16.54 11.93
N PHE A 232 -6.57 15.35 12.40
CA PHE A 232 -7.58 14.53 11.72
C PHE A 232 -8.98 14.84 12.25
N SER A 233 -9.91 15.19 11.35
CA SER A 233 -11.33 15.36 11.68
C SER A 233 -12.10 14.04 11.71
N GLU A 234 -11.50 12.93 11.28
CA GLU A 234 -12.12 11.61 11.24
C GLU A 234 -12.02 10.93 12.61
N THR A 235 -13.16 10.39 13.07
CA THR A 235 -13.26 9.70 14.36
C THR A 235 -12.73 8.26 14.32
N SER A 236 -12.65 7.66 13.12
CA SER A 236 -12.15 6.29 12.93
C SER A 236 -10.76 6.29 12.30
N PRO A 237 -9.69 5.98 13.07
CA PRO A 237 -8.32 5.95 12.54
C PRO A 237 -8.14 5.03 11.32
N GLN A 238 -8.91 3.93 11.24
CA GLN A 238 -8.82 3.01 10.11
C GLN A 238 -9.26 3.62 8.78
N LYS A 239 -10.09 4.67 8.79
CA LYS A 239 -10.57 5.31 7.57
C LYS A 239 -9.48 6.13 6.87
N ILE A 240 -8.58 6.76 7.63
CA ILE A 240 -7.50 7.58 7.04
C ILE A 240 -6.50 6.75 6.22
N PHE A 241 -6.41 5.45 6.50
CA PHE A 241 -5.57 4.51 5.76
C PHE A 241 -6.29 3.84 4.58
N LYS A 242 -7.57 4.16 4.32
CA LYS A 242 -8.25 3.67 3.12
C LYS A 242 -7.67 4.34 1.88
N ARG A 243 -7.65 3.61 0.78
CA ARG A 243 -7.23 4.14 -0.52
C ARG A 243 -8.12 5.29 -0.94
N PHE A 244 -7.52 6.30 -1.56
CA PHE A 244 -8.20 7.50 -2.08
C PHE A 244 -8.97 8.30 -1.01
N TYR A 245 -8.78 7.96 0.27
CA TYR A 245 -9.38 8.75 1.33
C TYR A 245 -8.65 10.09 1.46
N SER A 246 -9.38 11.17 1.29
CA SER A 246 -8.89 12.53 1.52
C SER A 246 -10.02 13.36 2.13
N ASN A 247 -9.81 13.89 3.30
CA ASN A 247 -10.69 14.84 3.96
C ASN A 247 -9.93 16.15 4.20
N ARG A 248 -9.34 16.69 3.10
CA ARG A 248 -8.53 17.91 3.16
C ARG A 248 -9.41 19.15 3.03
N PRO A 249 -9.20 20.17 3.86
CA PRO A 249 -9.72 21.51 3.60
C PRO A 249 -9.20 22.01 2.24
N LYS A 250 -10.03 22.74 1.49
CA LYS A 250 -9.70 23.26 0.14
C LYS A 250 -8.42 24.09 0.09
N SER A 251 -7.98 24.65 1.23
CA SER A 251 -6.77 25.46 1.37
C SER A 251 -5.46 24.68 1.35
N PHE A 252 -5.48 23.37 1.59
CA PHE A 252 -4.26 22.56 1.80
C PHE A 252 -3.83 21.73 0.58
N GLY A 253 -4.18 22.15 -0.62
CA GLY A 253 -3.75 21.47 -1.86
C GLY A 253 -4.41 20.10 -2.08
N LYS A 254 -3.94 19.37 -3.09
CA LYS A 254 -4.57 18.14 -3.56
C LYS A 254 -3.57 17.02 -3.56
N HIS A 255 -3.92 15.93 -2.89
CA HIS A 255 -3.18 14.67 -2.91
C HIS A 255 -4.12 13.54 -3.34
N SER A 256 -3.56 12.44 -3.85
CA SER A 256 -4.33 11.28 -4.33
C SER A 256 -5.08 10.52 -3.25
N GLY A 257 -4.73 10.72 -1.97
CA GLY A 257 -5.25 9.92 -0.85
C GLY A 257 -4.67 8.50 -0.79
N LEU A 258 -3.54 8.25 -1.47
CA LEU A 258 -2.86 6.95 -1.46
C LEU A 258 -1.69 6.89 -0.47
N GLY A 259 -1.07 8.02 -0.11
CA GLY A 259 0.15 8.06 0.70
C GLY A 259 0.05 7.29 2.02
N LEU A 260 -0.98 7.52 2.83
CA LEU A 260 -1.18 6.81 4.10
C LEU A 260 -1.51 5.32 3.91
N ASN A 261 -2.20 4.95 2.81
CA ASN A 261 -2.42 3.54 2.49
C ASN A 261 -1.11 2.83 2.11
N ILE A 262 -0.22 3.49 1.37
CA ILE A 262 1.13 2.99 1.05
C ILE A 262 1.93 2.79 2.34
N VAL A 263 1.93 3.77 3.24
CA VAL A 263 2.57 3.67 4.57
C VAL A 263 2.10 2.41 5.30
N LYS A 264 0.79 2.22 5.43
CA LYS A 264 0.22 1.06 6.10
C LYS A 264 0.69 -0.26 5.47
N ASN A 265 0.61 -0.38 4.15
CA ASN A 265 0.99 -1.62 3.45
C ASN A 265 2.48 -1.95 3.64
N ILE A 266 3.35 -0.95 3.59
CA ILE A 266 4.79 -1.14 3.80
C ILE A 266 5.08 -1.51 5.25
N VAL A 267 4.48 -0.83 6.23
CA VAL A 267 4.67 -1.13 7.65
C VAL A 267 4.18 -2.54 7.98
N GLU A 268 3.00 -2.95 7.47
CA GLU A 268 2.49 -4.34 7.62
C GLU A 268 3.42 -5.38 6.96
N LEU A 269 4.05 -5.07 5.81
CA LEU A 269 5.06 -5.92 5.18
C LEU A 269 6.25 -6.17 6.11
N HIS A 270 6.66 -5.14 6.85
CA HIS A 270 7.74 -5.20 7.84
C HIS A 270 7.27 -5.77 9.19
N LYS A 271 6.06 -6.36 9.26
CA LYS A 271 5.43 -6.90 10.48
C LYS A 271 5.23 -5.85 11.58
N GLY A 272 5.17 -4.59 11.20
CA GLY A 272 4.84 -3.47 12.07
C GLY A 272 3.33 -3.18 12.09
N THR A 273 2.97 -2.16 12.86
CA THR A 273 1.59 -1.63 12.99
C THR A 273 1.61 -0.11 12.85
N VAL A 274 0.53 0.46 12.36
CA VAL A 274 0.32 1.89 12.20
C VAL A 274 -1.10 2.27 12.64
#